data_3eee919f1041b275edd2c7f72adc81df
#
_entry.id   3eee919f1041b275edd2c7f72adc81df
#
_cell.length_a   1.000
_cell.length_b   1.000
_cell.length_c   1.000
_cell.angle_alpha   90.00
_cell.angle_beta   90.00
_cell.angle_gamma   90.00
#
_symmetry.space_group_name_H-M   'P 1'
#
loop_
_entity.id
_entity.type
_entity.pdbx_description
1 polymer ?
#
loop_
_entity_poly.entity_id
_entity_poly.type
_entity_poly.pdbx_seq_one_letter_code
_entity_poly.pdbx_strand_id
1 'polypeptide(L)'
;MRDFWQAHQLQMAYEQAMRLEETAERLVLLTRVLPAYTGSNVAGVEVENTIKLCIPVDMGFTAEGWFRLYIPALLPKKGSGSADYIRSFLYPAMQEYFQGKEPVRFTDCVLAYRHVYSSDRPERRMRDHDNIETNMVSDIVALYVMPDDAPLVCSHYECSMMGEADRTEVYVIPKADFPVWLSQENQGFEEGEHCENGHEKLPEAAKKDM
;
A
#
# COMPACT_ATOMS: atom_id res chain seq x y z
N MET A 1 12.27 31.59 -29.30
CA MET A 1 12.41 30.37 -30.13
C MET A 1 13.21 29.27 -29.40
N ARG A 2 14.36 29.57 -28.79
CA ARG A 2 15.18 28.56 -28.07
C ARG A 2 14.42 27.93 -26.91
N ASP A 3 13.75 28.72 -26.10
CA ASP A 3 12.99 28.28 -24.94
C ASP A 3 11.79 27.40 -25.30
N PHE A 4 11.14 27.68 -26.43
CA PHE A 4 10.05 26.87 -26.95
C PHE A 4 10.54 25.47 -27.39
N TRP A 5 11.70 25.39 -28.03
CA TRP A 5 12.31 24.13 -28.45
C TRP A 5 12.74 23.28 -27.23
N GLN A 6 13.32 23.91 -26.23
CA GLN A 6 13.71 23.22 -24.99
C GLN A 6 12.49 22.69 -24.23
N ALA A 7 11.43 23.48 -24.10
CA ALA A 7 10.19 23.05 -23.48
C ALA A 7 9.55 21.88 -24.23
N HIS A 8 9.54 21.90 -25.56
CA HIS A 8 9.01 20.80 -26.36
C HIS A 8 9.83 19.52 -26.23
N GLN A 9 11.15 19.61 -26.20
CA GLN A 9 12.04 18.46 -25.99
C GLN A 9 11.85 17.86 -24.58
N LEU A 10 11.71 18.69 -23.56
CA LEU A 10 11.39 18.23 -22.21
C LEU A 10 10.04 17.52 -22.17
N GLN A 11 9.02 18.09 -22.79
CA GLN A 11 7.70 17.44 -22.86
C GLN A 11 7.77 16.07 -23.54
N MET A 12 8.47 15.96 -24.68
CA MET A 12 8.67 14.68 -25.36
C MET A 12 9.41 13.67 -24.47
N ALA A 13 10.44 14.12 -23.75
CA ALA A 13 11.18 13.25 -22.84
C ALA A 13 10.29 12.73 -21.71
N TYR A 14 9.43 13.57 -21.13
CA TYR A 14 8.46 13.17 -20.12
C TYR A 14 7.42 12.17 -20.68
N GLU A 15 6.89 12.42 -21.86
CA GLU A 15 5.95 11.48 -22.49
C GLU A 15 6.58 10.11 -22.73
N GLN A 16 7.85 10.07 -23.15
CA GLN A 16 8.57 8.80 -23.31
C GLN A 16 8.82 8.11 -21.98
N ALA A 17 9.18 8.84 -20.93
CA ALA A 17 9.38 8.29 -19.59
C ALA A 17 8.08 7.70 -19.03
N MET A 18 6.94 8.38 -19.21
CA MET A 18 5.64 7.85 -18.79
C MET A 18 5.26 6.55 -19.53
N ARG A 19 5.52 6.49 -20.86
CA ARG A 19 5.29 5.27 -21.64
C ARG A 19 6.20 4.12 -21.19
N LEU A 20 7.43 4.43 -20.80
CA LEU A 20 8.36 3.44 -20.27
C LEU A 20 7.87 2.89 -18.93
N GLU A 21 7.38 3.77 -18.04
CA GLU A 21 6.78 3.39 -16.75
C GLU A 21 5.59 2.43 -16.95
N GLU A 22 4.65 2.79 -17.84
CA GLU A 22 3.51 1.94 -18.18
C GLU A 22 3.95 0.58 -18.76
N THR A 23 4.96 0.59 -19.61
CA THR A 23 5.53 -0.64 -20.20
C THR A 23 6.19 -1.50 -19.13
N ALA A 24 6.90 -0.89 -18.18
CA ALA A 24 7.53 -1.60 -17.07
C ALA A 24 6.48 -2.24 -16.14
N GLU A 25 5.41 -1.51 -15.79
CA GLU A 25 4.30 -2.08 -15.03
C GLU A 25 3.68 -3.30 -15.76
N ARG A 26 3.41 -3.19 -17.05
CA ARG A 26 2.89 -4.31 -17.86
C ARG A 26 3.86 -5.49 -17.94
N LEU A 27 5.15 -5.23 -18.02
CA LEU A 27 6.17 -6.28 -18.04
C LEU A 27 6.20 -7.03 -16.71
N VAL A 28 6.12 -6.33 -15.58
CA VAL A 28 6.03 -6.95 -14.25
C VAL A 28 4.79 -7.84 -14.15
N LEU A 29 3.64 -7.38 -14.61
CA LEU A 29 2.41 -8.19 -14.64
C LEU A 29 2.56 -9.44 -15.53
N LEU A 30 3.19 -9.30 -16.69
CA LEU A 30 3.42 -10.40 -17.61
C LEU A 30 4.37 -11.45 -17.02
N THR A 31 5.46 -11.03 -16.36
CA THR A 31 6.43 -11.97 -15.77
C THR A 31 5.80 -12.84 -14.68
N ARG A 32 4.75 -12.37 -14.01
CA ARG A 32 4.04 -13.13 -12.97
C ARG A 32 3.18 -14.27 -13.50
N VAL A 33 2.66 -14.11 -14.70
CA VAL A 33 1.89 -15.21 -15.36
C VAL A 33 2.78 -16.23 -16.04
N LEU A 34 4.08 -15.93 -16.26
CA LEU A 34 5.01 -16.87 -16.89
C LEU A 34 5.10 -18.23 -16.18
N PRO A 35 5.15 -18.33 -14.83
CA PRO A 35 5.17 -19.63 -14.16
C PRO A 35 3.98 -20.52 -14.52
N ALA A 36 2.80 -19.92 -14.71
CA ALA A 36 1.60 -20.67 -15.11
C ALA A 36 1.76 -21.31 -16.51
N TYR A 37 2.49 -20.67 -17.40
CA TYR A 37 2.78 -21.20 -18.73
C TYR A 37 3.89 -22.24 -18.75
N THR A 38 4.80 -22.22 -17.77
CA THR A 38 5.89 -23.21 -17.69
C THR A 38 5.45 -24.52 -17.05
N GLY A 39 4.34 -24.51 -16.30
CA GLY A 39 3.86 -25.66 -15.52
C GLY A 39 4.81 -26.05 -14.37
N SER A 40 5.76 -25.18 -14.01
CA SER A 40 6.75 -25.43 -12.97
C SER A 40 6.33 -24.81 -11.64
N ASN A 41 6.11 -25.64 -10.61
CA ASN A 41 5.85 -25.16 -9.25
C ASN A 41 7.06 -24.40 -8.66
N VAL A 42 8.27 -24.76 -9.06
CA VAL A 42 9.52 -24.12 -8.59
C VAL A 42 9.58 -22.67 -9.08
N ALA A 43 9.21 -22.43 -10.36
CA ALA A 43 9.20 -21.07 -10.92
C ALA A 43 8.21 -20.15 -10.18
N GLY A 44 7.08 -20.67 -9.69
CA GLY A 44 6.13 -19.92 -8.86
C GLY A 44 6.77 -19.43 -7.55
N VAL A 45 7.44 -20.33 -6.84
CA VAL A 45 8.12 -20.02 -5.58
C VAL A 45 9.28 -19.00 -5.78
N GLU A 46 10.05 -19.14 -6.84
CA GLU A 46 11.13 -18.19 -7.16
C GLU A 46 10.58 -16.79 -7.48
N VAL A 47 9.46 -16.70 -8.21
CA VAL A 47 8.80 -15.43 -8.49
C VAL A 47 8.26 -14.79 -7.21
N GLU A 48 7.60 -15.56 -6.33
CA GLU A 48 7.13 -15.05 -5.03
C GLU A 48 8.27 -14.54 -4.16
N ASN A 49 9.36 -15.27 -4.06
CA ASN A 49 10.55 -14.84 -3.31
C ASN A 49 11.14 -13.56 -3.90
N THR A 50 11.23 -13.45 -5.21
CA THR A 50 11.73 -12.25 -5.89
C THR A 50 10.82 -11.04 -5.61
N ILE A 51 9.50 -11.25 -5.64
CA ILE A 51 8.51 -10.20 -5.34
C ILE A 51 8.67 -9.70 -3.90
N LYS A 52 8.82 -10.62 -2.93
CA LYS A 52 9.07 -10.27 -1.52
C LYS A 52 10.33 -9.44 -1.34
N LEU A 53 11.38 -9.73 -2.10
CA LEU A 53 12.62 -8.96 -2.07
C LEU A 53 12.49 -7.58 -2.74
N CYS A 54 11.67 -7.47 -3.80
CA CYS A 54 11.49 -6.22 -4.54
C CYS A 54 10.49 -5.27 -3.86
N ILE A 55 9.50 -5.81 -3.12
CA ILE A 55 8.47 -5.04 -2.42
C ILE A 55 8.38 -5.56 -0.98
N PRO A 56 9.36 -5.24 -0.13
CA PRO A 56 9.34 -5.63 1.27
C PRO A 56 8.25 -4.83 2.01
N VAL A 57 7.09 -5.46 2.18
CA VAL A 57 5.97 -4.87 2.91
C VAL A 57 6.26 -4.95 4.40
N ASP A 58 6.14 -3.82 5.11
CA ASP A 58 6.19 -3.76 6.57
C ASP A 58 4.78 -3.54 7.14
N MET A 59 4.50 -4.11 8.30
CA MET A 59 3.20 -3.95 8.95
C MET A 59 3.28 -4.20 10.46
N GLY A 60 2.35 -3.57 11.18
CA GLY A 60 2.28 -3.71 12.62
C GLY A 60 1.16 -2.88 13.23
N PHE A 61 1.19 -2.77 14.54
CA PHE A 61 0.28 -1.90 15.27
C PHE A 61 1.07 -0.71 15.81
N THR A 62 0.52 0.49 15.67
CA THR A 62 1.09 1.71 16.25
C THR A 62 0.94 1.71 17.79
N ALA A 63 1.57 2.67 18.46
CA ALA A 63 1.43 2.83 19.92
C ALA A 63 -0.02 3.07 20.34
N GLU A 64 -0.82 3.68 19.48
CA GLU A 64 -2.26 3.92 19.67
C GLU A 64 -3.11 2.66 19.43
N GLY A 65 -2.52 1.58 18.90
CA GLY A 65 -3.21 0.34 18.57
C GLY A 65 -3.84 0.31 17.18
N TRP A 66 -3.52 1.26 16.30
CA TRP A 66 -3.98 1.25 14.92
C TRP A 66 -3.16 0.25 14.11
N PHE A 67 -3.79 -0.50 13.21
CA PHE A 67 -3.05 -1.33 12.29
C PHE A 67 -2.44 -0.46 11.19
N ARG A 68 -1.14 -0.61 10.93
CA ARG A 68 -0.41 0.08 9.89
C ARG A 68 0.20 -0.93 8.91
N LEU A 69 0.07 -0.63 7.63
CA LEU A 69 0.69 -1.33 6.52
C LEU A 69 1.53 -0.32 5.73
N TYR A 70 2.80 -0.64 5.50
CA TYR A 70 3.73 0.15 4.73
C TYR A 70 4.15 -0.62 3.47
N ILE A 71 3.85 -0.07 2.31
CA ILE A 71 4.21 -0.61 1.00
C ILE A 71 5.24 0.34 0.38
N PRO A 72 6.51 -0.08 0.16
CA PRO A 72 7.56 0.78 -0.39
C PRO A 72 7.40 1.01 -1.90
N ALA A 73 6.19 1.24 -2.34
CA ALA A 73 5.82 1.54 -3.72
C ALA A 73 4.46 2.24 -3.77
N LEU A 74 4.20 2.98 -4.84
CA LEU A 74 2.85 3.44 -5.14
C LEU A 74 2.01 2.27 -5.68
N LEU A 75 0.75 2.22 -5.25
CA LEU A 75 -0.20 1.25 -5.82
C LEU A 75 -0.38 1.50 -7.32
N PRO A 76 -0.57 0.46 -8.14
CA PRO A 76 -0.75 0.61 -9.58
C PRO A 76 -2.05 1.36 -9.90
N LYS A 77 -2.14 1.90 -11.11
CA LYS A 77 -3.43 2.39 -11.63
C LYS A 77 -4.38 1.22 -11.83
N LYS A 78 -5.68 1.48 -11.65
CA LYS A 78 -6.73 0.51 -11.98
C LYS A 78 -6.58 0.06 -13.43
N GLY A 79 -6.49 -1.24 -13.64
CA GLY A 79 -6.31 -1.81 -14.97
C GLY A 79 -6.26 -3.33 -14.94
N SER A 80 -6.13 -3.94 -16.12
CA SER A 80 -6.03 -5.40 -16.22
C SER A 80 -4.79 -5.91 -15.50
N GLY A 81 -5.00 -6.75 -14.49
CA GLY A 81 -3.93 -7.36 -13.70
C GLY A 81 -3.43 -6.53 -12.51
N SER A 82 -3.95 -5.30 -12.27
CA SER A 82 -3.55 -4.48 -11.12
C SER A 82 -3.89 -5.14 -9.78
N ALA A 83 -5.07 -5.74 -9.67
CA ALA A 83 -5.49 -6.48 -8.48
C ALA A 83 -4.61 -7.71 -8.24
N ASP A 84 -4.29 -8.49 -9.28
CA ASP A 84 -3.40 -9.65 -9.17
C ASP A 84 -1.97 -9.24 -8.79
N TYR A 85 -1.54 -8.07 -9.26
CA TYR A 85 -0.27 -7.49 -8.86
C TYR A 85 -0.22 -7.26 -7.35
N ILE A 86 -1.20 -6.57 -6.78
CA ILE A 86 -1.27 -6.31 -5.34
C ILE A 86 -1.38 -7.62 -4.57
N ARG A 87 -2.28 -8.50 -4.98
CA ARG A 87 -2.48 -9.80 -4.33
C ARG A 87 -1.19 -10.60 -4.21
N SER A 88 -0.34 -10.56 -5.23
CA SER A 88 0.87 -11.40 -5.29
C SER A 88 1.93 -11.05 -4.25
N PHE A 89 1.98 -9.82 -3.76
CA PHE A 89 2.93 -9.42 -2.71
C PHE A 89 2.25 -9.20 -1.36
N LEU A 90 1.04 -8.63 -1.35
CA LEU A 90 0.39 -8.26 -0.09
C LEU A 90 -0.22 -9.47 0.62
N TYR A 91 -0.91 -10.35 -0.10
CA TYR A 91 -1.56 -11.52 0.51
C TYR A 91 -0.57 -12.44 1.24
N PRO A 92 0.55 -12.85 0.63
CA PRO A 92 1.56 -13.65 1.33
C PRO A 92 2.17 -12.94 2.54
N ALA A 93 2.43 -11.62 2.43
CA ALA A 93 2.98 -10.85 3.53
C ALA A 93 2.01 -10.78 4.73
N MET A 94 0.72 -10.52 4.47
CA MET A 94 -0.32 -10.53 5.51
C MET A 94 -0.48 -11.90 6.14
N GLN A 95 -0.51 -12.96 5.34
CA GLN A 95 -0.60 -14.33 5.82
C GLN A 95 0.57 -14.68 6.75
N GLU A 96 1.79 -14.36 6.36
CA GLU A 96 3.00 -14.58 7.15
C GLU A 96 2.96 -13.79 8.47
N TYR A 97 2.59 -12.50 8.40
CA TYR A 97 2.53 -11.66 9.59
C TYR A 97 1.50 -12.14 10.62
N PHE A 98 0.32 -12.57 10.17
CA PHE A 98 -0.76 -13.02 11.07
C PHE A 98 -0.69 -14.51 11.43
N GLN A 99 0.27 -15.25 10.91
CA GLN A 99 0.44 -16.67 11.25
C GLN A 99 0.69 -16.86 12.75
N GLY A 100 -0.22 -17.58 13.42
CA GLY A 100 -0.12 -17.85 14.85
C GLY A 100 -0.42 -16.67 15.77
N LYS A 101 -0.89 -15.54 15.24
CA LYS A 101 -1.36 -14.40 16.03
C LYS A 101 -2.86 -14.48 16.27
N GLU A 102 -3.30 -13.93 17.40
CA GLU A 102 -4.72 -13.77 17.69
C GLU A 102 -5.38 -12.80 16.72
N PRO A 103 -6.60 -13.08 16.22
CA PRO A 103 -7.29 -12.17 15.32
C PRO A 103 -7.65 -10.86 16.02
N VAL A 104 -7.28 -9.73 15.40
CA VAL A 104 -7.76 -8.41 15.79
C VAL A 104 -8.87 -8.01 14.81
N ARG A 105 -9.99 -7.46 15.31
CA ARG A 105 -11.13 -7.09 14.47
C ARG A 105 -11.59 -5.68 14.77
N PHE A 106 -11.43 -4.79 13.80
CA PHE A 106 -11.96 -3.43 13.83
C PHE A 106 -13.39 -3.44 13.27
N THR A 107 -14.37 -3.17 14.10
CA THR A 107 -15.81 -3.26 13.75
C THR A 107 -16.44 -1.93 13.34
N ASP A 108 -15.81 -0.81 13.68
CA ASP A 108 -16.19 0.55 13.27
C ASP A 108 -14.89 1.34 13.08
N CYS A 109 -14.44 1.42 11.84
CA CYS A 109 -13.11 1.94 11.54
C CYS A 109 -13.08 2.81 10.28
N VAL A 110 -11.94 3.47 10.10
CA VAL A 110 -11.56 4.15 8.88
C VAL A 110 -10.35 3.43 8.29
N LEU A 111 -10.45 3.03 7.04
CA LEU A 111 -9.34 2.58 6.22
C LEU A 111 -8.76 3.79 5.51
N ALA A 112 -7.62 4.27 6.01
CA ALA A 112 -6.98 5.46 5.50
C ALA A 112 -5.78 5.09 4.62
N TYR A 113 -5.75 5.62 3.40
CA TYR A 113 -4.66 5.49 2.45
C TYR A 113 -3.89 6.80 2.40
N ARG A 114 -2.58 6.73 2.54
CA ARG A 114 -1.66 7.84 2.31
C ARG A 114 -0.71 7.48 1.19
N HIS A 115 -0.84 8.17 0.05
CA HIS A 115 0.05 8.02 -1.09
C HIS A 115 1.16 9.05 -0.98
N VAL A 116 2.37 8.60 -0.70
CA VAL A 116 3.54 9.48 -0.60
C VAL A 116 4.28 9.46 -1.91
N TYR A 117 4.42 10.63 -2.51
CA TYR A 117 5.13 10.81 -3.76
C TYR A 117 6.52 11.38 -3.50
N SER A 118 7.55 10.83 -4.15
CA SER A 118 8.89 11.39 -4.09
C SER A 118 8.90 12.84 -4.54
N SER A 119 9.57 13.72 -3.79
CA SER A 119 9.75 15.13 -4.13
C SER A 119 10.48 15.33 -5.46
N ASP A 120 11.25 14.34 -5.91
CA ASP A 120 11.90 14.35 -7.22
C ASP A 120 10.96 13.99 -8.37
N ARG A 121 9.73 13.57 -8.04
CA ARG A 121 8.73 13.19 -9.04
C ARG A 121 8.07 14.44 -9.63
N PRO A 122 7.99 14.55 -10.97
CA PRO A 122 7.22 15.63 -11.60
C PRO A 122 5.74 15.55 -11.19
N GLU A 123 5.10 16.71 -10.92
CA GLU A 123 3.69 16.82 -10.52
C GLU A 123 2.73 16.03 -11.44
N ARG A 124 3.01 15.99 -12.75
CA ARG A 124 2.21 15.24 -13.74
C ARG A 124 2.20 13.72 -13.55
N ARG A 125 3.01 13.19 -12.65
CA ARG A 125 3.05 11.76 -12.32
C ARG A 125 2.25 11.39 -11.09
N MET A 126 1.65 12.37 -10.42
CA MET A 126 0.70 12.08 -9.35
C MET A 126 -0.53 11.41 -9.96
N ARG A 127 -1.05 10.44 -9.24
CA ARG A 127 -2.21 9.65 -9.66
C ARG A 127 -3.45 10.23 -9.03
N ASP A 128 -4.53 10.36 -9.79
CA ASP A 128 -5.83 10.66 -9.23
C ASP A 128 -6.30 9.49 -8.37
N HIS A 129 -6.85 9.75 -7.19
CA HIS A 129 -7.24 8.71 -6.24
C HIS A 129 -8.23 7.71 -6.82
N ASP A 130 -9.17 8.15 -7.66
CA ASP A 130 -10.15 7.28 -8.33
C ASP A 130 -9.51 6.29 -9.31
N ASN A 131 -8.29 6.55 -9.76
CA ASN A 131 -7.52 5.71 -10.67
C ASN A 131 -6.53 4.78 -9.98
N ILE A 132 -6.39 4.83 -8.65
CA ILE A 132 -5.50 3.96 -7.89
C ILE A 132 -6.23 2.68 -7.50
N GLU A 133 -5.55 1.52 -7.63
CA GLU A 133 -6.10 0.23 -7.25
C GLU A 133 -6.01 0.02 -5.73
N THR A 134 -7.00 0.52 -5.02
CA THR A 134 -7.13 0.37 -3.56
C THR A 134 -8.05 -0.79 -3.16
N ASN A 135 -8.94 -1.24 -4.05
CA ASN A 135 -9.93 -2.26 -3.73
C ASN A 135 -9.28 -3.58 -3.27
N MET A 136 -8.29 -4.09 -4.01
CA MET A 136 -7.61 -5.33 -3.64
C MET A 136 -6.86 -5.20 -2.32
N VAL A 137 -6.35 -4.02 -1.98
CA VAL A 137 -5.73 -3.77 -0.67
C VAL A 137 -6.79 -3.81 0.42
N SER A 138 -7.93 -3.15 0.21
CA SER A 138 -9.09 -3.17 1.13
C SER A 138 -9.54 -4.60 1.41
N ASP A 139 -9.76 -5.41 0.36
CA ASP A 139 -10.19 -6.79 0.47
C ASP A 139 -9.21 -7.64 1.31
N ILE A 140 -7.91 -7.49 1.04
CA ILE A 140 -6.88 -8.26 1.75
C ILE A 140 -6.77 -7.80 3.20
N VAL A 141 -6.76 -6.49 3.46
CA VAL A 141 -6.68 -5.95 4.84
C VAL A 141 -7.92 -6.36 5.64
N ALA A 142 -9.11 -6.26 5.05
CA ALA A 142 -10.36 -6.66 5.71
C ALA A 142 -10.32 -8.13 6.13
N LEU A 143 -9.81 -9.01 5.31
CA LEU A 143 -9.72 -10.45 5.60
C LEU A 143 -9.01 -10.75 6.93
N TYR A 144 -8.02 -9.92 7.32
CA TYR A 144 -7.19 -10.15 8.51
C TYR A 144 -7.57 -9.30 9.72
N VAL A 145 -8.01 -8.05 9.54
CA VAL A 145 -8.18 -7.12 10.66
C VAL A 145 -9.59 -6.51 10.78
N MET A 146 -10.50 -6.85 9.87
CA MET A 146 -11.91 -6.43 9.93
C MET A 146 -12.83 -7.64 9.78
N PRO A 147 -14.09 -7.58 10.24
CA PRO A 147 -15.08 -8.62 9.95
C PRO A 147 -15.50 -8.60 8.47
N ASP A 148 -15.50 -7.43 7.85
CA ASP A 148 -15.90 -7.17 6.47
C ASP A 148 -15.44 -5.75 6.09
N ASP A 149 -15.33 -5.42 4.81
CA ASP A 149 -15.11 -4.07 4.28
C ASP A 149 -16.42 -3.33 3.97
N ALA A 150 -17.56 -3.84 4.47
CA ALA A 150 -18.87 -3.27 4.26
C ALA A 150 -18.97 -1.81 4.76
N PRO A 151 -19.76 -0.93 4.09
CA PRO A 151 -19.85 0.50 4.41
C PRO A 151 -20.24 0.84 5.84
N LEU A 152 -20.90 -0.08 6.56
CA LEU A 152 -21.26 0.09 7.97
C LEU A 152 -20.13 -0.31 8.94
N VAL A 153 -19.12 -1.02 8.45
CA VAL A 153 -17.96 -1.44 9.23
C VAL A 153 -16.78 -0.51 8.98
N CYS A 154 -16.57 -0.12 7.72
CA CYS A 154 -15.39 0.61 7.31
C CYS A 154 -15.76 1.82 6.45
N SER A 155 -15.22 2.99 6.82
CA SER A 155 -15.22 4.18 5.97
C SER A 155 -13.85 4.31 5.30
N HIS A 156 -13.80 4.84 4.08
CA HIS A 156 -12.55 5.05 3.35
C HIS A 156 -12.12 6.51 3.40
N TYR A 157 -10.82 6.73 3.55
CA TYR A 157 -10.18 8.04 3.44
C TYR A 157 -8.91 7.91 2.61
N GLU A 158 -8.70 8.81 1.67
CA GLU A 158 -7.52 8.82 0.82
C GLU A 158 -6.89 10.21 0.83
N CYS A 159 -5.57 10.26 1.01
CA CYS A 159 -4.78 11.48 0.96
C CYS A 159 -3.45 11.25 0.25
N SER A 160 -2.82 12.35 -0.13
CA SER A 160 -1.51 12.34 -0.79
C SER A 160 -0.60 13.36 -0.16
N MET A 161 0.69 13.06 -0.08
CA MET A 161 1.71 13.99 0.39
C MET A 161 3.01 13.83 -0.41
N MET A 162 3.89 14.81 -0.29
CA MET A 162 5.25 14.72 -0.79
C MET A 162 6.16 14.13 0.28
N GLY A 163 7.15 13.33 -0.14
CA GLY A 163 8.14 12.74 0.74
C GLY A 163 9.44 12.43 0.01
N GLU A 164 10.36 11.76 0.67
CA GLU A 164 11.66 11.44 0.08
C GLU A 164 11.58 10.33 -0.98
N ALA A 165 10.66 9.38 -0.78
CA ALA A 165 10.50 8.22 -1.67
C ALA A 165 9.03 7.88 -1.88
N ASP A 166 8.74 7.28 -3.04
CA ASP A 166 7.42 6.76 -3.36
C ASP A 166 7.03 5.62 -2.41
N ARG A 167 5.85 5.73 -1.78
CA ARG A 167 5.29 4.67 -0.95
C ARG A 167 3.79 4.81 -0.78
N THR A 168 3.16 3.76 -0.33
CA THR A 168 1.76 3.77 0.12
C THR A 168 1.69 3.27 1.56
N GLU A 169 1.07 4.07 2.40
CA GLU A 169 0.79 3.73 3.79
C GLU A 169 -0.71 3.51 3.95
N VAL A 170 -1.08 2.43 4.62
CA VAL A 170 -2.48 2.09 4.87
C VAL A 170 -2.69 1.91 6.36
N TYR A 171 -3.71 2.57 6.89
CA TYR A 171 -4.04 2.50 8.31
C TYR A 171 -5.47 2.00 8.49
N VAL A 172 -5.66 1.10 9.46
CA VAL A 172 -6.99 0.77 9.98
C VAL A 172 -7.12 1.39 11.36
N ILE A 173 -7.98 2.39 11.46
CA ILE A 173 -8.08 3.28 12.61
C ILE A 173 -9.50 3.16 13.18
N PRO A 174 -9.68 2.91 14.49
CA PRO A 174 -11.00 3.04 15.10
C PRO A 174 -11.60 4.40 14.75
N LYS A 175 -12.86 4.44 14.38
CA LYS A 175 -13.50 5.69 13.91
C LYS A 175 -13.46 6.81 14.94
N ALA A 176 -13.48 6.46 16.22
CA ALA A 176 -13.33 7.43 17.32
C ALA A 176 -11.95 8.10 17.35
N ASP A 177 -10.90 7.41 16.87
CA ASP A 177 -9.53 7.88 16.89
C ASP A 177 -9.14 8.62 15.59
N PHE A 178 -9.96 8.52 14.56
CA PHE A 178 -9.65 9.12 13.26
C PHE A 178 -9.37 10.63 13.32
N PRO A 179 -10.05 11.46 14.13
CA PRO A 179 -9.67 12.86 14.29
C PRO A 179 -8.25 13.07 14.83
N VAL A 180 -7.77 12.16 15.70
CA VAL A 180 -6.40 12.20 16.23
C VAL A 180 -5.41 11.91 15.12
N TRP A 181 -5.64 10.84 14.36
CA TRP A 181 -4.81 10.49 13.20
C TRP A 181 -4.75 11.64 12.19
N LEU A 182 -5.88 12.25 11.87
CA LEU A 182 -5.95 13.36 10.91
C LEU A 182 -5.18 14.60 11.40
N SER A 183 -5.17 14.86 12.70
CA SER A 183 -4.39 15.96 13.28
C SER A 183 -2.88 15.73 13.18
N GLN A 184 -2.44 14.47 13.33
CA GLN A 184 -1.04 14.07 13.20
C GLN A 184 -0.59 14.11 11.73
N GLU A 185 -1.45 13.73 10.80
CA GLU A 185 -1.16 13.81 9.37
C GLU A 185 -0.77 15.22 8.94
N ASN A 186 -1.50 16.23 9.44
CA ASN A 186 -1.24 17.64 9.11
C ASN A 186 0.08 18.20 9.71
N GLN A 187 0.67 17.51 10.68
CA GLN A 187 1.93 17.96 11.31
C GLN A 187 3.18 17.34 10.68
N GLY A 188 3.02 16.47 9.69
CA GLY A 188 4.12 15.71 9.08
C GLY A 188 4.71 14.72 10.08
N PHE A 189 4.45 13.44 9.92
CA PHE A 189 5.10 12.43 10.74
C PHE A 189 6.62 12.57 10.60
N GLU A 190 7.30 12.82 11.71
CA GLU A 190 8.75 12.70 11.78
C GLU A 190 9.13 11.25 11.43
N GLU A 191 9.96 11.09 10.40
CA GLU A 191 10.52 9.80 10.00
C GLU A 191 11.36 9.28 11.16
N GLY A 192 10.93 8.20 11.82
CA GLY A 192 11.82 7.63 12.81
C GLY A 192 11.28 6.62 13.80
N GLU A 193 10.19 5.92 13.57
CA GLU A 193 9.89 4.73 14.37
C GLU A 193 9.97 3.46 13.52
N HIS A 194 11.17 2.87 13.51
CA HIS A 194 11.31 1.45 13.21
C HIS A 194 10.40 0.69 14.18
N CYS A 195 9.45 -0.07 13.66
CA CYS A 195 8.74 -1.06 14.46
C CYS A 195 9.79 -2.05 14.97
N GLU A 196 10.21 -1.91 16.22
CA GLU A 196 10.99 -2.93 16.88
C GLU A 196 10.16 -4.21 16.91
N ASN A 197 10.73 -5.29 16.39
CA ASN A 197 10.23 -6.66 16.54
C ASN A 197 10.35 -7.07 18.04
N GLY A 198 9.55 -6.43 18.87
CA GLY A 198 9.46 -6.68 20.30
C GLY A 198 8.18 -7.43 20.62
N HIS A 199 8.32 -8.54 21.30
CA HIS A 199 7.25 -9.21 22.02
C HIS A 199 6.59 -8.21 22.99
N GLU A 200 5.55 -7.51 22.58
CA GLU A 200 4.84 -6.62 23.48
C GLU A 200 3.38 -7.03 23.68
N LYS A 201 3.02 -7.00 24.95
CA LYS A 201 1.72 -7.36 25.51
C LYS A 201 0.62 -6.51 24.90
N LEU A 202 -0.44 -7.17 24.42
CA LEU A 202 -1.72 -6.55 24.05
C LEU A 202 -2.18 -5.58 25.16
N PRO A 203 -2.64 -4.38 24.81
CA PRO A 203 -3.21 -3.44 25.78
C PRO A 203 -4.48 -4.05 26.43
N GLU A 204 -4.59 -3.91 27.75
CA GLU A 204 -5.70 -4.46 28.58
C GLU A 204 -7.10 -3.91 28.23
N ALA A 205 -7.21 -2.96 27.33
CA ALA A 205 -8.48 -2.32 26.96
C ALA A 205 -9.46 -3.23 26.19
N ALA A 206 -9.00 -4.36 25.62
CA ALA A 206 -9.86 -5.28 24.85
C ALA A 206 -10.56 -6.36 25.70
N LYS A 207 -10.42 -6.33 27.05
CA LYS A 207 -10.98 -7.35 27.95
C LYS A 207 -12.29 -6.98 28.65
N LYS A 208 -12.98 -5.93 28.24
CA LYS A 208 -14.12 -5.42 28.99
C LYS A 208 -15.48 -5.52 28.29
N ASP A 209 -15.72 -6.47 27.41
CA ASP A 209 -17.07 -6.85 27.00
C ASP A 209 -17.12 -8.31 26.54
N MET A 210 -17.14 -9.21 27.50
CA MET A 210 -17.74 -10.53 27.42
C MET A 210 -18.66 -10.75 28.62
#